data_1f5144003dbd0a514ad323a8866e15bb
#
_entry.id   1f5144003dbd0a514ad323a8866e15bb
#
_cell.length_a   1.000
_cell.length_b   1.000
_cell.length_c   1.000
_cell.angle_alpha   90.00
_cell.angle_beta   90.00
_cell.angle_gamma   90.00
#
_symmetry.space_group_name_H-M   'P 1'
#
loop_
_entity.id
_entity.type
_entity.pdbx_description
1 polymer ?
#
loop_
_entity_poly.entity_id
_entity_poly.type
_entity_poly.pdbx_seq_one_letter_code
_entity_poly.pdbx_strand_id
1 'polypeptide(L)'
;MIEPVTQTRLHRAPKIALLYRYTCSMIDLVQKLADLSSLRDREALDFALVKLLVNVVHGELEAVRLLRVVGELGDQRWQNCATLEAGQEVPSRDRVWVDFNTLPNVKDYPDRQTCLMGGEIQREPGSPSLTIFPLGQQGKVEGVLEFQTPVAMDAQSEHLVTNILRIFLNVQGLLDYGEKDSLTELLNRKTFDGAFIKASMHDAHFLEMEQPDRRHARGGSYWLAVLDIDHFKRVNDGFGHLIGDEVLVLIARLMRLSFRFNDQLYRFGGEEFVVLMRCTNANDAQSALERFRLRVEQHDFPQVGHITISIGYAPLMADDTPGAGFDRADKAVYFAKGNGRNQVRSYTELVASGDLVEVVDDSHEADFS
;
A
#
# COMPACT_ATOMS: atom_id res chain seq x y z
N MET A 1 69.85 46.26 -8.75
CA MET A 1 69.54 45.00 -9.43
C MET A 1 68.81 44.12 -8.44
N ILE A 2 67.52 44.03 -8.56
CA ILE A 2 66.66 43.15 -7.73
C ILE A 2 65.89 42.33 -8.73
N GLU A 3 66.17 41.03 -8.82
CA GLU A 3 65.44 40.07 -9.70
C GLU A 3 64.04 39.79 -9.12
N PRO A 4 63.04 39.57 -10.01
CA PRO A 4 61.68 39.29 -9.58
C PRO A 4 61.53 37.79 -9.23
N VAL A 5 60.96 37.52 -8.05
CA VAL A 5 60.51 36.21 -7.61
C VAL A 5 59.33 35.77 -8.41
N THR A 6 59.53 34.72 -9.19
CA THR A 6 58.58 34.07 -10.09
C THR A 6 57.33 33.52 -9.38
N GLN A 7 56.20 33.84 -9.96
CA GLN A 7 54.86 33.25 -9.78
C GLN A 7 54.90 31.70 -9.94
N THR A 8 54.75 30.96 -8.84
CA THR A 8 54.47 29.53 -8.88
C THR A 8 53.56 29.12 -7.72
N ARG A 9 52.41 29.71 -7.65
CA ARG A 9 51.39 29.31 -6.67
C ARG A 9 49.96 29.63 -7.13
N LEU A 10 49.45 29.04 -8.24
CA LEU A 10 48.03 29.24 -8.60
C LEU A 10 47.40 28.08 -9.41
N HIS A 11 47.90 26.82 -9.28
CA HIS A 11 47.28 25.68 -10.00
C HIS A 11 46.78 24.55 -9.11
N ARG A 12 46.72 24.70 -7.76
CA ARG A 12 46.18 23.67 -6.84
C ARG A 12 44.76 23.94 -6.33
N ALA A 13 44.25 25.17 -6.42
CA ALA A 13 42.96 25.54 -5.90
C ALA A 13 41.72 24.86 -6.57
N PRO A 14 41.66 24.67 -7.90
CA PRO A 14 40.48 24.05 -8.49
C PRO A 14 40.31 22.57 -8.18
N LYS A 15 41.38 21.82 -8.02
CA LYS A 15 41.34 20.38 -7.69
C LYS A 15 40.86 20.15 -6.25
N ILE A 16 41.26 20.97 -5.32
CA ILE A 16 40.86 20.88 -3.89
C ILE A 16 39.39 21.28 -3.74
N ALA A 17 38.92 22.32 -4.41
CA ALA A 17 37.50 22.73 -4.41
C ALA A 17 36.60 21.68 -5.08
N LEU A 18 37.08 21.03 -6.14
CA LEU A 18 36.36 19.96 -6.79
C LEU A 18 36.29 18.71 -5.88
N LEU A 19 37.40 18.32 -5.22
CA LEU A 19 37.43 17.24 -4.24
C LEU A 19 36.48 17.51 -3.05
N TYR A 20 36.44 18.76 -2.55
CA TYR A 20 35.56 19.16 -1.47
C TYR A 20 34.06 19.11 -1.86
N ARG A 21 33.75 19.51 -3.10
CA ARG A 21 32.39 19.35 -3.65
C ARG A 21 32.00 17.88 -3.79
N TYR A 22 32.89 17.02 -4.28
CA TYR A 22 32.63 15.58 -4.41
C TYR A 22 32.47 14.89 -3.05
N THR A 23 33.31 15.20 -2.06
CA THR A 23 33.18 14.62 -0.72
C THR A 23 31.92 15.10 0.01
N CYS A 24 31.56 16.39 -0.12
CA CYS A 24 30.33 16.92 0.48
C CYS A 24 29.08 16.30 -0.17
N SER A 25 29.07 16.12 -1.50
CA SER A 25 28.00 15.44 -2.23
C SER A 25 27.89 13.96 -1.85
N MET A 26 29.00 13.25 -1.61
CA MET A 26 28.98 11.85 -1.21
C MET A 26 28.49 11.67 0.23
N ILE A 27 28.88 12.56 1.16
CA ILE A 27 28.38 12.53 2.56
C ILE A 27 26.87 12.82 2.59
N ASP A 28 26.40 13.77 1.81
CA ASP A 28 24.95 14.07 1.68
C ASP A 28 24.16 12.88 1.13
N LEU A 29 24.69 12.19 0.11
CA LEU A 29 24.06 10.98 -0.43
C LEU A 29 23.98 9.87 0.63
N VAL A 30 25.08 9.61 1.36
CA VAL A 30 25.08 8.59 2.43
C VAL A 30 24.08 8.93 3.51
N GLN A 31 23.99 10.19 3.91
CA GLN A 31 23.00 10.65 4.90
C GLN A 31 21.58 10.41 4.40
N LYS A 32 21.26 10.82 3.17
CA LYS A 32 19.92 10.60 2.58
C LYS A 32 19.56 9.12 2.43
N LEU A 33 20.55 8.25 2.14
CA LEU A 33 20.34 6.80 2.12
C LEU A 33 20.08 6.24 3.53
N ALA A 34 20.78 6.75 4.55
CA ALA A 34 20.54 6.38 5.93
C ALA A 34 19.13 6.82 6.37
N ASP A 35 18.73 8.05 6.04
CA ASP A 35 17.39 8.58 6.33
C ASP A 35 16.31 7.73 5.64
N LEU A 36 16.50 7.40 4.35
CA LEU A 36 15.60 6.52 3.61
C LEU A 36 15.47 5.14 4.28
N SER A 37 16.56 4.55 4.74
CA SER A 37 16.55 3.24 5.40
C SER A 37 15.88 3.25 6.78
N SER A 38 15.72 4.43 7.39
CA SER A 38 15.07 4.61 8.69
C SER A 38 13.54 4.71 8.60
N LEU A 39 13.00 4.97 7.41
CA LEU A 39 11.57 5.12 7.20
C LEU A 39 10.82 3.82 7.47
N ARG A 40 9.62 3.96 8.03
CA ARG A 40 8.73 2.83 8.39
C ARG A 40 7.33 2.99 7.80
N ASP A 41 7.14 3.97 6.90
CA ASP A 41 5.92 4.21 6.15
C ASP A 41 6.23 4.14 4.66
N ARG A 42 5.42 3.39 3.90
CA ARG A 42 5.65 3.14 2.46
C ARG A 42 5.54 4.41 1.63
N GLU A 43 4.60 5.26 1.96
CA GLU A 43 4.40 6.51 1.24
C GLU A 43 5.59 7.45 1.45
N ALA A 44 6.02 7.58 2.71
CA ALA A 44 7.21 8.35 3.04
C ALA A 44 8.46 7.79 2.36
N LEU A 45 8.56 6.46 2.26
CA LEU A 45 9.67 5.77 1.57
C LEU A 45 9.66 6.05 0.06
N ASP A 46 8.49 5.96 -0.59
CA ASP A 46 8.32 6.26 -2.01
C ASP A 46 8.67 7.73 -2.33
N PHE A 47 8.20 8.65 -1.49
CA PHE A 47 8.49 10.08 -1.62
C PHE A 47 9.97 10.40 -1.40
N ALA A 48 10.60 9.78 -0.40
CA ALA A 48 12.01 9.95 -0.13
C ALA A 48 12.89 9.43 -1.29
N LEU A 49 12.49 8.31 -1.91
CA LEU A 49 13.19 7.77 -3.08
C LEU A 49 13.20 8.79 -4.24
N VAL A 50 12.03 9.28 -4.66
CA VAL A 50 11.97 10.19 -5.81
C VAL A 50 12.70 11.52 -5.52
N LYS A 51 12.63 12.05 -4.29
CA LYS A 51 13.41 13.21 -3.86
C LYS A 51 14.91 12.97 -3.90
N LEU A 52 15.36 11.81 -3.43
CA LEU A 52 16.78 11.43 -3.47
C LEU A 52 17.28 11.38 -4.91
N LEU A 53 16.52 10.73 -5.81
CA LEU A 53 16.90 10.50 -7.19
C LEU A 53 16.98 11.79 -8.01
N VAL A 54 16.10 12.76 -7.79
CA VAL A 54 16.19 14.09 -8.41
C VAL A 54 17.51 14.79 -8.09
N ASN A 55 18.02 14.62 -6.86
CA ASN A 55 19.28 15.24 -6.43
C ASN A 55 20.54 14.50 -6.91
N VAL A 56 20.40 13.26 -7.31
CA VAL A 56 21.52 12.35 -7.63
C VAL A 56 21.76 12.23 -9.12
N VAL A 57 20.70 12.27 -9.93
CA VAL A 57 20.82 12.23 -11.39
C VAL A 57 21.35 13.57 -11.88
N HIS A 58 22.58 13.58 -12.36
CA HIS A 58 23.20 14.77 -12.92
C HIS A 58 22.60 15.11 -14.27
N GLY A 59 21.97 16.28 -14.36
CA GLY A 59 21.36 16.79 -15.59
C GLY A 59 20.03 17.51 -15.32
N GLU A 60 19.47 18.09 -16.36
CA GLU A 60 18.13 18.64 -16.29
C GLU A 60 17.13 17.48 -16.28
N LEU A 61 16.56 17.19 -15.12
CA LEU A 61 15.53 16.18 -14.95
C LEU A 61 14.16 16.85 -15.14
N GLU A 62 13.34 16.32 -16.04
CA GLU A 62 11.96 16.81 -16.22
C GLU A 62 10.99 16.16 -15.24
N ALA A 63 11.10 14.83 -15.05
CA ALA A 63 10.27 14.12 -14.07
C ALA A 63 10.89 12.79 -13.65
N VAL A 64 10.58 12.38 -12.42
CA VAL A 64 10.74 11.00 -11.91
C VAL A 64 9.38 10.48 -11.47
N ARG A 65 9.03 9.27 -11.90
CA ARG A 65 7.76 8.61 -11.54
C ARG A 65 7.98 7.21 -11.01
N LEU A 66 7.46 6.94 -9.83
CA LEU A 66 7.38 5.61 -9.23
C LEU A 66 5.99 5.04 -9.47
N LEU A 67 5.89 4.01 -10.28
CA LEU A 67 4.64 3.41 -10.71
C LEU A 67 4.58 1.94 -10.27
N ARG A 68 3.48 1.52 -9.66
CA ARG A 68 3.22 0.11 -9.37
C ARG A 68 2.07 -0.43 -10.20
N VAL A 69 2.13 -1.72 -10.47
CA VAL A 69 1.05 -2.43 -11.14
C VAL A 69 0.04 -2.89 -10.11
N VAL A 70 -1.22 -2.61 -10.37
CA VAL A 70 -2.36 -2.99 -9.52
C VAL A 70 -3.42 -3.70 -10.37
N GLY A 71 -4.24 -4.54 -9.73
CA GLY A 71 -5.27 -5.33 -10.42
C GLY A 71 -4.82 -6.74 -10.78
N GLU A 72 -5.74 -7.49 -11.37
CA GLU A 72 -5.54 -8.91 -11.72
C GLU A 72 -4.91 -9.08 -13.10
N LEU A 73 -4.35 -10.28 -13.33
CA LEU A 73 -3.78 -10.65 -14.63
C LEU A 73 -4.85 -10.51 -15.72
N GLY A 74 -4.60 -9.63 -16.69
CA GLY A 74 -5.52 -9.33 -17.80
C GLY A 74 -6.20 -7.96 -17.70
N ASP A 75 -6.37 -7.40 -16.48
CA ASP A 75 -6.83 -6.02 -16.25
C ASP A 75 -5.92 -5.34 -15.22
N GLN A 76 -4.67 -5.18 -15.60
CA GLN A 76 -3.65 -4.50 -14.79
C GLN A 76 -3.57 -3.02 -15.15
N ARG A 77 -3.39 -2.18 -14.14
CA ARG A 77 -3.33 -0.73 -14.25
C ARG A 77 -2.07 -0.18 -13.58
N TRP A 78 -1.61 0.98 -14.08
CA TRP A 78 -0.53 1.72 -13.45
C TRP A 78 -1.07 2.63 -12.36
N GLN A 79 -0.59 2.45 -11.14
CA GLN A 79 -0.81 3.39 -10.03
C GLN A 79 0.42 4.26 -9.85
N ASN A 80 0.22 5.57 -9.81
CA ASN A 80 1.28 6.51 -9.46
C ASN A 80 1.45 6.57 -7.94
N CYS A 81 2.58 6.03 -7.46
CA CYS A 81 2.92 6.03 -6.04
C CYS A 81 3.69 7.26 -5.61
N ALA A 82 4.53 7.82 -6.51
CA ALA A 82 5.21 9.08 -6.30
C ALA A 82 5.66 9.65 -7.65
N THR A 83 5.41 10.93 -7.89
CA THR A 83 5.92 11.70 -9.03
C THR A 83 6.49 13.00 -8.54
N LEU A 84 7.68 13.35 -8.99
CA LEU A 84 8.29 14.64 -8.78
C LEU A 84 8.71 15.22 -10.14
N GLU A 85 8.12 16.35 -10.50
CA GLU A 85 8.42 17.07 -11.74
C GLU A 85 9.41 18.21 -11.49
N ALA A 86 10.06 18.68 -12.55
CA ALA A 86 10.97 19.81 -12.48
C ALA A 86 10.31 21.02 -11.81
N GLY A 87 10.99 21.60 -10.83
CA GLY A 87 10.50 22.77 -10.09
C GLY A 87 9.50 22.48 -8.97
N GLN A 88 9.10 21.24 -8.76
CA GLN A 88 8.29 20.85 -7.61
C GLN A 88 9.19 20.46 -6.42
N GLU A 89 8.76 20.82 -5.21
CA GLU A 89 9.45 20.45 -3.97
C GLU A 89 8.81 19.24 -3.28
N VAL A 90 7.52 19.03 -3.55
CA VAL A 90 6.73 17.95 -2.91
C VAL A 90 6.26 16.97 -3.99
N PRO A 91 6.56 15.67 -3.83
CA PRO A 91 6.05 14.66 -4.73
C PRO A 91 4.53 14.59 -4.70
N SER A 92 3.93 14.30 -5.84
CA SER A 92 2.51 14.00 -6.00
C SER A 92 2.29 12.51 -6.18
N ARG A 93 1.08 12.02 -5.89
CA ARG A 93 0.67 10.63 -6.10
C ARG A 93 -0.81 10.53 -6.42
N ASP A 94 -1.24 9.37 -6.85
CA ASP A 94 -2.65 9.03 -6.92
C ASP A 94 -3.26 9.01 -5.50
N ARG A 95 -4.55 9.35 -5.42
CA ARG A 95 -5.28 9.28 -4.15
C ARG A 95 -5.33 7.81 -3.68
N VAL A 96 -5.32 7.60 -2.37
CA VAL A 96 -5.42 6.25 -1.75
C VAL A 96 -6.65 5.49 -2.27
N TRP A 97 -7.76 6.20 -2.52
CA TRP A 97 -9.04 5.67 -2.99
C TRP A 97 -9.35 6.09 -4.43
N VAL A 98 -8.34 6.03 -5.30
CA VAL A 98 -8.55 6.28 -6.74
C VAL A 98 -9.48 5.22 -7.32
N ASP A 99 -10.41 5.63 -8.21
CA ASP A 99 -11.21 4.66 -8.94
C ASP A 99 -10.31 3.84 -9.87
N PHE A 100 -10.26 2.54 -9.66
CA PHE A 100 -9.43 1.60 -10.43
C PHE A 100 -9.60 1.79 -11.94
N ASN A 101 -10.84 2.02 -12.42
CA ASN A 101 -11.12 2.18 -13.83
C ASN A 101 -10.57 3.49 -14.42
N THR A 102 -10.21 4.46 -13.59
CA THR A 102 -9.58 5.71 -14.05
C THR A 102 -8.07 5.59 -14.19
N LEU A 103 -7.47 4.54 -13.63
CA LEU A 103 -6.04 4.29 -13.73
C LEU A 103 -5.66 3.87 -15.17
N PRO A 104 -4.50 4.30 -15.68
CA PRO A 104 -4.01 3.92 -17.00
C PRO A 104 -3.79 2.41 -17.12
N ASN A 105 -4.21 1.80 -18.23
CA ASN A 105 -4.00 0.37 -18.46
C ASN A 105 -2.51 0.09 -18.73
N VAL A 106 -2.00 -1.05 -18.24
CA VAL A 106 -0.61 -1.47 -18.48
C VAL A 106 -0.32 -1.62 -19.97
N LYS A 107 -1.29 -2.09 -20.76
CA LYS A 107 -1.17 -2.29 -22.20
C LYS A 107 -1.02 -1.00 -23.02
N ASP A 108 -1.41 0.14 -22.45
CA ASP A 108 -1.32 1.44 -23.12
C ASP A 108 0.11 2.02 -23.09
N TYR A 109 1.01 1.38 -22.36
CA TYR A 109 2.41 1.81 -22.17
C TYR A 109 3.38 0.66 -22.46
N PRO A 110 3.67 0.37 -23.75
CA PRO A 110 4.43 -0.81 -24.16
C PRO A 110 5.86 -0.87 -23.56
N ASP A 111 6.54 0.27 -23.41
CA ASP A 111 7.90 0.32 -22.85
C ASP A 111 7.93 -0.04 -21.38
N ARG A 112 6.97 0.50 -20.60
CA ARG A 112 6.77 0.12 -19.19
C ARG A 112 6.40 -1.36 -19.08
N GLN A 113 5.55 -1.86 -19.96
CA GLN A 113 5.15 -3.27 -20.00
C GLN A 113 6.34 -4.17 -20.33
N THR A 114 7.19 -3.79 -21.29
CA THR A 114 8.41 -4.51 -21.63
C THR A 114 9.38 -4.56 -20.45
N CYS A 115 9.58 -3.43 -19.76
CA CYS A 115 10.38 -3.37 -18.55
C CYS A 115 9.82 -4.27 -17.44
N LEU A 116 8.51 -4.25 -17.23
CA LEU A 116 7.79 -5.07 -16.24
C LEU A 116 7.98 -6.57 -16.51
N MET A 117 7.83 -7.00 -17.75
CA MET A 117 7.89 -8.41 -18.15
C MET A 117 9.33 -8.94 -18.24
N GLY A 118 10.23 -8.11 -18.78
CA GLY A 118 11.65 -8.49 -19.01
C GLY A 118 12.52 -8.35 -17.77
N GLY A 119 12.16 -7.49 -16.84
CA GLY A 119 12.98 -7.17 -15.67
C GLY A 119 14.28 -6.44 -16.03
N GLU A 120 14.34 -5.80 -17.19
CA GLU A 120 15.51 -5.10 -17.72
C GLU A 120 15.20 -3.62 -17.95
N ILE A 121 16.25 -2.78 -17.86
CA ILE A 121 16.13 -1.34 -18.09
C ILE A 121 15.74 -1.11 -19.56
N GLN A 122 14.66 -0.35 -19.77
CA GLN A 122 14.23 0.11 -21.08
C GLN A 122 14.68 1.55 -21.32
N ARG A 123 15.03 1.87 -22.55
CA ARG A 123 15.49 3.19 -22.98
C ARG A 123 14.77 3.57 -24.24
N GLU A 124 14.06 4.68 -24.20
CA GLU A 124 13.40 5.26 -25.36
C GLU A 124 14.09 6.57 -25.71
N PRO A 125 14.83 6.62 -26.84
CA PRO A 125 15.44 7.87 -27.28
C PRO A 125 14.37 8.82 -27.79
N GLY A 126 14.44 10.07 -27.33
CA GLY A 126 13.48 11.10 -27.72
C GLY A 126 13.86 12.46 -27.12
N SER A 127 12.96 13.42 -27.24
CA SER A 127 13.03 14.68 -26.53
C SER A 127 11.63 14.95 -25.96
N PRO A 128 11.42 14.61 -24.69
CA PRO A 128 12.36 14.04 -23.71
C PRO A 128 12.73 12.57 -23.95
N SER A 129 13.89 12.16 -23.45
CA SER A 129 14.32 10.75 -23.40
C SER A 129 13.74 10.06 -22.16
N LEU A 130 13.31 8.81 -22.32
CA LEU A 130 12.80 8.00 -21.21
C LEU A 130 13.79 6.91 -20.83
N THR A 131 14.03 6.73 -19.52
CA THR A 131 14.75 5.59 -18.97
C THR A 131 13.90 4.96 -17.88
N ILE A 132 13.57 3.67 -18.04
CA ILE A 132 12.63 2.94 -17.20
C ILE A 132 13.37 1.79 -16.51
N PHE A 133 13.36 1.78 -15.18
CA PHE A 133 14.01 0.77 -14.34
C PHE A 133 12.93 -0.16 -13.75
N PRO A 134 13.17 -1.48 -13.70
CA PRO A 134 12.24 -2.40 -13.05
C PRO A 134 12.30 -2.25 -11.53
N LEU A 135 11.13 -2.27 -10.89
CA LEU A 135 10.96 -2.33 -9.44
C LEU A 135 10.66 -3.78 -9.04
N GLY A 136 11.68 -4.49 -8.60
CA GLY A 136 11.60 -5.89 -8.21
C GLY A 136 12.86 -6.66 -8.61
N GLN A 137 12.86 -7.92 -8.25
CA GLN A 137 13.91 -8.86 -8.68
C GLN A 137 13.42 -9.70 -9.86
N GLN A 138 14.37 -10.35 -10.58
CA GLN A 138 14.03 -11.23 -11.70
C GLN A 138 12.92 -12.23 -11.32
N GLY A 139 11.82 -12.21 -12.07
CA GLY A 139 10.65 -13.07 -11.86
C GLY A 139 9.54 -12.47 -10.99
N LYS A 140 9.77 -11.36 -10.28
CA LYS A 140 8.73 -10.66 -9.49
C LYS A 140 8.94 -9.15 -9.59
N VAL A 141 8.65 -8.57 -10.76
CA VAL A 141 8.64 -7.12 -10.98
C VAL A 141 7.23 -6.61 -10.70
N GLU A 142 7.08 -5.72 -9.73
CA GLU A 142 5.79 -5.21 -9.24
C GLU A 142 5.49 -3.78 -9.73
N GLY A 143 6.44 -3.16 -10.44
CA GLY A 143 6.32 -1.80 -10.92
C GLY A 143 7.54 -1.33 -11.68
N VAL A 144 7.58 -0.03 -11.95
CA VAL A 144 8.70 0.62 -12.64
C VAL A 144 9.01 1.98 -12.03
N LEU A 145 10.28 2.37 -12.14
CA LEU A 145 10.73 3.73 -11.91
C LEU A 145 11.10 4.35 -13.26
N GLU A 146 10.42 5.44 -13.62
CA GLU A 146 10.60 6.13 -14.91
C GLU A 146 11.28 7.47 -14.71
N PHE A 147 12.30 7.75 -15.51
CA PHE A 147 12.97 9.04 -15.63
C PHE A 147 12.65 9.67 -16.96
N GLN A 148 12.31 10.94 -16.93
CA GLN A 148 12.15 11.78 -18.09
C GLN A 148 13.22 12.86 -18.06
N THR A 149 14.11 12.82 -19.07
CA THR A 149 15.29 13.69 -19.13
C THR A 149 15.42 14.31 -20.53
N PRO A 150 15.96 15.52 -20.69
CA PRO A 150 16.17 16.13 -22.02
C PRO A 150 17.13 15.35 -22.92
N VAL A 151 18.11 14.69 -22.30
CA VAL A 151 19.10 13.82 -22.97
C VAL A 151 19.14 12.46 -22.29
N ALA A 152 19.54 11.42 -23.05
CA ALA A 152 19.65 10.07 -22.53
C ALA A 152 20.54 10.01 -21.29
N MET A 153 20.13 9.24 -20.30
CA MET A 153 20.88 9.00 -19.07
C MET A 153 22.22 8.30 -19.39
N ASP A 154 23.29 8.72 -18.76
CA ASP A 154 24.58 8.08 -18.91
C ASP A 154 24.70 6.80 -18.08
N ALA A 155 25.64 5.93 -18.45
CA ALA A 155 25.83 4.64 -17.79
C ALA A 155 26.22 4.76 -16.30
N GLN A 156 26.84 5.84 -15.87
CA GLN A 156 27.22 6.07 -14.48
C GLN A 156 25.98 6.40 -13.65
N SER A 157 25.12 7.26 -14.16
CA SER A 157 23.82 7.61 -13.54
C SER A 157 22.91 6.39 -13.46
N GLU A 158 22.82 5.58 -14.54
CA GLU A 158 22.03 4.34 -14.52
C GLU A 158 22.55 3.35 -13.45
N HIS A 159 23.85 3.18 -13.34
CA HIS A 159 24.46 2.30 -12.34
C HIS A 159 24.17 2.79 -10.91
N LEU A 160 24.23 4.10 -10.68
CA LEU A 160 23.93 4.71 -9.40
C LEU A 160 22.45 4.53 -9.03
N VAL A 161 21.51 4.81 -9.96
CA VAL A 161 20.08 4.57 -9.76
C VAL A 161 19.80 3.11 -9.43
N THR A 162 20.42 2.17 -10.17
CA THR A 162 20.27 0.73 -9.92
C THR A 162 20.69 0.33 -8.50
N ASN A 163 21.80 0.90 -8.00
CA ASN A 163 22.26 0.61 -6.63
C ASN A 163 21.32 1.23 -5.56
N ILE A 164 20.82 2.44 -5.79
CA ILE A 164 19.84 3.08 -4.90
C ILE A 164 18.54 2.25 -4.88
N LEU A 165 18.05 1.81 -6.04
CA LEU A 165 16.87 0.96 -6.13
C LEU A 165 17.05 -0.36 -5.38
N ARG A 166 18.23 -0.96 -5.41
CA ARG A 166 18.51 -2.18 -4.65
C ARG A 166 18.42 -1.95 -3.15
N ILE A 167 18.91 -0.81 -2.65
CA ILE A 167 18.76 -0.43 -1.24
C ILE A 167 17.27 -0.20 -0.91
N PHE A 168 16.57 0.55 -1.74
CA PHE A 168 15.14 0.81 -1.60
C PHE A 168 14.32 -0.48 -1.53
N LEU A 169 14.54 -1.42 -2.46
CA LEU A 169 13.85 -2.72 -2.48
C LEU A 169 14.16 -3.57 -1.24
N ASN A 170 15.38 -3.51 -0.71
CA ASN A 170 15.71 -4.18 0.55
C ASN A 170 14.93 -3.58 1.73
N VAL A 171 14.84 -2.24 1.83
CA VAL A 171 14.05 -1.57 2.87
C VAL A 171 12.57 -1.90 2.70
N GLN A 172 12.05 -1.88 1.48
CA GLN A 172 10.67 -2.27 1.18
C GLN A 172 10.38 -3.73 1.60
N GLY A 173 11.30 -4.65 1.33
CA GLY A 173 11.19 -6.05 1.77
C GLY A 173 11.15 -6.21 3.29
N LEU A 174 11.90 -5.38 4.04
CA LEU A 174 11.83 -5.34 5.50
C LEU A 174 10.48 -4.80 6.00
N LEU A 175 9.93 -3.80 5.33
CA LEU A 175 8.58 -3.31 5.63
C LEU A 175 7.53 -4.39 5.35
N ASP A 176 7.61 -5.07 4.20
CA ASP A 176 6.72 -6.17 3.85
C ASP A 176 6.71 -7.27 4.92
N TYR A 177 7.90 -7.66 5.38
CA TYR A 177 8.04 -8.64 6.46
C TYR A 177 7.40 -8.18 7.78
N GLY A 178 7.46 -6.87 8.08
CA GLY A 178 6.84 -6.30 9.28
C GLY A 178 5.33 -6.09 9.17
N GLU A 179 4.81 -5.89 7.96
CA GLU A 179 3.42 -5.47 7.69
C GLU A 179 2.51 -6.62 7.24
N LYS A 180 3.06 -7.71 6.68
CA LYS A 180 2.29 -8.82 6.14
C LYS A 180 2.32 -10.05 7.05
N ASP A 181 1.28 -10.85 6.94
CA ASP A 181 1.23 -12.22 7.47
C ASP A 181 2.05 -13.15 6.57
N SER A 182 2.97 -13.89 7.17
CA SER A 182 3.95 -14.71 6.44
C SER A 182 3.35 -15.89 5.66
N LEU A 183 2.15 -16.35 6.05
CA LEU A 183 1.46 -17.46 5.39
C LEU A 183 0.60 -16.97 4.23
N THR A 184 -0.22 -15.94 4.47
CA THR A 184 -1.25 -15.50 3.53
C THR A 184 -0.84 -14.30 2.69
N GLU A 185 0.25 -13.61 3.04
CA GLU A 185 0.70 -12.35 2.44
C GLU A 185 -0.36 -11.21 2.51
N LEU A 186 -1.43 -11.37 3.29
CA LEU A 186 -2.32 -10.27 3.66
C LEU A 186 -1.63 -9.38 4.70
N LEU A 187 -2.15 -8.18 4.91
CA LEU A 187 -1.68 -7.32 5.99
C LEU A 187 -1.89 -8.02 7.34
N ASN A 188 -0.97 -7.81 8.27
CA ASN A 188 -1.07 -8.39 9.60
C ASN A 188 -1.80 -7.43 10.56
N ARG A 189 -2.12 -7.92 11.77
CA ARG A 189 -2.82 -7.14 12.81
C ARG A 189 -2.09 -5.84 13.20
N LYS A 190 -0.75 -5.83 13.20
CA LYS A 190 0.03 -4.63 13.59
C LYS A 190 -0.18 -3.46 12.63
N THR A 191 -0.39 -3.78 11.35
CA THR A 191 -0.59 -2.78 10.30
C THR A 191 -1.99 -2.17 10.35
N PHE A 192 -2.94 -2.88 10.96
CA PHE A 192 -4.34 -2.44 11.05
C PHE A 192 -4.52 -1.13 11.81
N ASP A 193 -3.90 -0.98 12.98
CA ASP A 193 -4.09 0.19 13.85
C ASP A 193 -3.72 1.51 13.13
N GLY A 194 -2.59 1.50 12.42
CA GLY A 194 -2.14 2.68 11.65
C GLY A 194 -3.06 3.01 10.47
N ALA A 195 -3.57 1.99 9.79
CA ALA A 195 -4.48 2.15 8.67
C ALA A 195 -5.87 2.62 9.12
N PHE A 196 -6.34 2.09 10.24
CA PHE A 196 -7.60 2.48 10.86
C PHE A 196 -7.60 3.97 11.24
N ILE A 197 -6.54 4.44 11.92
CA ILE A 197 -6.39 5.85 12.29
C ILE A 197 -6.36 6.74 11.05
N LYS A 198 -5.66 6.35 9.99
CA LYS A 198 -5.66 7.09 8.73
C LYS A 198 -7.05 7.15 8.08
N ALA A 199 -7.84 6.08 8.17
CA ALA A 199 -9.21 6.01 7.65
C ALA A 199 -10.16 6.92 8.44
N SER A 200 -10.15 6.87 9.77
CA SER A 200 -11.00 7.69 10.64
C SER A 200 -10.68 9.18 10.55
N MET A 201 -9.39 9.56 10.47
CA MET A 201 -8.99 10.96 10.26
C MET A 201 -9.41 11.51 8.90
N HIS A 202 -9.49 10.68 7.87
CA HIS A 202 -9.89 11.11 6.55
C HIS A 202 -11.39 11.48 6.50
N ASP A 203 -12.25 10.73 7.19
CA ASP A 203 -13.67 11.05 7.29
C ASP A 203 -13.92 12.32 8.13
N ALA A 204 -13.15 12.55 9.20
CA ALA A 204 -13.24 13.78 10.01
C ALA A 204 -12.88 15.03 9.20
N HIS A 205 -11.83 14.98 8.38
CA HIS A 205 -11.41 16.13 7.55
C HIS A 205 -12.41 16.46 6.42
N PHE A 206 -13.15 15.48 5.91
CA PHE A 206 -14.21 15.71 4.92
C PHE A 206 -15.44 16.39 5.52
N LEU A 207 -15.72 16.18 6.82
CA LEU A 207 -16.84 16.83 7.52
C LEU A 207 -16.56 18.30 7.84
N GLU A 208 -15.29 18.71 7.97
CA GLU A 208 -14.87 20.08 8.26
C GLU A 208 -14.80 20.99 7.02
N MET A 209 -14.83 20.47 5.80
CA MET A 209 -14.83 21.28 4.59
C MET A 209 -16.22 21.82 4.27
N GLU A 210 -16.48 23.11 4.55
CA GLU A 210 -17.76 23.81 4.36
C GLU A 210 -18.28 23.88 2.91
N GLN A 211 -17.54 23.45 1.90
CA GLN A 211 -18.00 23.34 0.51
C GLN A 211 -17.41 22.09 -0.17
N PRO A 212 -18.07 20.95 -0.12
CA PRO A 212 -17.71 19.84 -0.99
C PRO A 212 -18.05 20.22 -2.43
N ASP A 213 -17.04 20.33 -3.28
CA ASP A 213 -17.24 20.43 -4.73
C ASP A 213 -18.08 19.20 -5.15
N ARG A 214 -19.34 19.44 -5.55
CA ARG A 214 -20.34 18.40 -5.85
C ARG A 214 -19.89 17.38 -6.90
N ARG A 215 -18.81 17.67 -7.64
CA ARG A 215 -18.21 16.73 -8.62
C ARG A 215 -17.28 15.70 -7.99
N HIS A 216 -16.84 15.91 -6.74
CA HIS A 216 -15.92 15.02 -6.00
C HIS A 216 -16.56 14.39 -4.74
N ALA A 217 -17.79 14.77 -4.40
CA ALA A 217 -18.56 14.26 -3.27
C ALA A 217 -19.27 12.93 -3.59
N ARG A 218 -18.59 11.93 -4.13
CA ARG A 218 -18.96 10.53 -3.89
C ARG A 218 -18.34 10.12 -2.55
N GLY A 219 -18.83 10.72 -1.48
CA GLY A 219 -18.50 10.41 -0.11
C GLY A 219 -18.97 8.98 0.21
N GLY A 220 -18.02 8.06 0.34
CA GLY A 220 -18.29 6.75 0.92
C GLY A 220 -17.79 6.76 2.35
N SER A 221 -18.50 6.08 3.26
CA SER A 221 -18.06 5.82 4.62
C SER A 221 -17.17 4.59 4.68
N TYR A 222 -16.32 4.52 5.70
CA TYR A 222 -15.50 3.33 5.96
C TYR A 222 -16.32 2.27 6.71
N TRP A 223 -16.09 1.04 6.35
CA TRP A 223 -16.72 -0.14 6.91
C TRP A 223 -15.67 -1.14 7.32
N LEU A 224 -15.81 -1.66 8.52
CA LEU A 224 -14.99 -2.72 9.05
C LEU A 224 -15.78 -4.02 9.07
N ALA A 225 -15.19 -5.08 8.51
CA ALA A 225 -15.75 -6.42 8.59
C ALA A 225 -14.75 -7.37 9.24
N VAL A 226 -15.22 -8.17 10.18
CA VAL A 226 -14.51 -9.30 10.78
C VAL A 226 -15.08 -10.58 10.19
N LEU A 227 -14.22 -11.48 9.80
CA LEU A 227 -14.55 -12.72 9.10
C LEU A 227 -13.88 -13.89 9.81
N ASP A 228 -14.61 -14.96 10.01
CA ASP A 228 -14.08 -16.16 10.69
C ASP A 228 -14.55 -17.43 9.99
N ILE A 229 -13.61 -18.35 9.75
CA ILE A 229 -13.87 -19.59 9.03
C ILE A 229 -14.66 -20.56 9.93
N ASP A 230 -15.84 -20.96 9.47
CA ASP A 230 -16.70 -21.84 10.23
C ASP A 230 -16.06 -23.23 10.41
N HIS A 231 -15.99 -23.68 11.67
CA HIS A 231 -15.47 -25.01 12.04
C HIS A 231 -14.02 -25.28 11.64
N PHE A 232 -13.17 -24.25 11.48
CA PHE A 232 -11.77 -24.42 11.04
C PHE A 232 -10.96 -25.41 11.92
N LYS A 233 -11.26 -25.43 13.22
CA LYS A 233 -10.66 -26.44 14.11
C LYS A 233 -10.89 -27.87 13.62
N ARG A 234 -12.09 -28.21 13.08
CA ARG A 234 -12.37 -29.54 12.53
C ARG A 234 -11.53 -29.84 11.29
N VAL A 235 -11.18 -28.84 10.50
CA VAL A 235 -10.25 -28.99 9.38
C VAL A 235 -8.89 -29.38 9.89
N ASN A 236 -8.36 -28.65 10.88
CA ASN A 236 -7.05 -28.97 11.48
C ASN A 236 -7.05 -30.36 12.16
N ASP A 237 -8.10 -30.67 12.93
CA ASP A 237 -8.19 -31.95 13.64
C ASP A 237 -8.37 -33.13 12.67
N GLY A 238 -9.04 -32.94 11.53
CA GLY A 238 -9.31 -34.03 10.56
C GLY A 238 -8.24 -34.22 9.49
N PHE A 239 -7.62 -33.14 9.02
CA PHE A 239 -6.71 -33.13 7.87
C PHE A 239 -5.28 -32.69 8.23
N GLY A 240 -5.06 -32.18 9.45
CA GLY A 240 -3.78 -31.68 9.93
C GLY A 240 -3.55 -30.20 9.57
N HIS A 241 -2.62 -29.58 10.30
CA HIS A 241 -2.33 -28.15 10.18
C HIS A 241 -1.85 -27.71 8.79
N LEU A 242 -1.14 -28.60 8.06
CA LEU A 242 -0.67 -28.27 6.72
C LEU A 242 -1.84 -28.00 5.75
N ILE A 243 -2.88 -28.82 5.81
CA ILE A 243 -4.09 -28.61 5.01
C ILE A 243 -4.88 -27.40 5.51
N GLY A 244 -4.91 -27.15 6.81
CA GLY A 244 -5.44 -25.91 7.37
C GLY A 244 -4.73 -24.66 6.82
N ASP A 245 -3.41 -24.68 6.72
CA ASP A 245 -2.62 -23.59 6.14
C ASP A 245 -2.94 -23.39 4.65
N GLU A 246 -3.13 -24.47 3.87
CA GLU A 246 -3.58 -24.37 2.47
C GLU A 246 -4.96 -23.72 2.36
N VAL A 247 -5.90 -24.07 3.25
CA VAL A 247 -7.21 -23.41 3.33
C VAL A 247 -7.07 -21.90 3.59
N LEU A 248 -6.23 -21.50 4.54
CA LEU A 248 -5.99 -20.09 4.85
C LEU A 248 -5.43 -19.32 3.65
N VAL A 249 -4.48 -19.91 2.92
CA VAL A 249 -3.91 -19.33 1.69
C VAL A 249 -4.97 -19.20 0.61
N LEU A 250 -5.84 -20.20 0.43
CA LEU A 250 -6.94 -20.14 -0.55
C LEU A 250 -7.98 -19.07 -0.17
N ILE A 251 -8.38 -18.97 1.09
CA ILE A 251 -9.26 -17.90 1.58
C ILE A 251 -8.65 -16.53 1.29
N ALA A 252 -7.38 -16.32 1.60
CA ALA A 252 -6.69 -15.05 1.29
C ALA A 252 -6.69 -14.74 -0.21
N ARG A 253 -6.53 -15.75 -1.07
CA ARG A 253 -6.64 -15.60 -2.51
C ARG A 253 -8.07 -15.22 -2.93
N LEU A 254 -9.08 -15.89 -2.38
CA LEU A 254 -10.48 -15.57 -2.65
C LEU A 254 -10.83 -14.14 -2.18
N MET A 255 -10.26 -13.67 -1.07
CA MET A 255 -10.40 -12.27 -0.63
C MET A 255 -9.87 -11.31 -1.69
N ARG A 256 -8.63 -11.49 -2.16
CA ARG A 256 -8.04 -10.63 -3.19
C ARG A 256 -8.88 -10.56 -4.47
N LEU A 257 -9.52 -11.69 -4.85
CA LEU A 257 -10.39 -11.80 -6.01
C LEU A 257 -11.81 -11.23 -5.80
N SER A 258 -12.21 -10.93 -4.56
CA SER A 258 -13.59 -10.52 -4.22
C SER A 258 -13.68 -9.05 -3.86
N PHE A 259 -12.65 -8.53 -3.22
CA PHE A 259 -12.60 -7.15 -2.76
C PHE A 259 -11.85 -6.26 -3.76
N ARG A 260 -12.13 -4.96 -3.69
CA ARG A 260 -11.50 -4.00 -4.57
C ARG A 260 -10.03 -3.84 -4.22
N PHE A 261 -9.24 -3.43 -5.18
CA PHE A 261 -7.81 -3.17 -5.02
C PHE A 261 -7.49 -2.19 -3.86
N ASN A 262 -8.40 -1.22 -3.59
CA ASN A 262 -8.25 -0.25 -2.50
C ASN A 262 -8.75 -0.76 -1.14
N ASP A 263 -9.47 -1.88 -1.10
CA ASP A 263 -9.91 -2.47 0.16
C ASP A 263 -8.70 -3.11 0.85
N GLN A 264 -8.56 -2.86 2.14
CA GLN A 264 -7.43 -3.37 2.90
C GLN A 264 -7.82 -4.70 3.55
N LEU A 265 -7.03 -5.72 3.25
CA LEU A 265 -7.29 -7.10 3.64
C LEU A 265 -6.26 -7.55 4.65
N TYR A 266 -6.71 -8.04 5.80
CA TYR A 266 -5.86 -8.42 6.92
C TYR A 266 -6.12 -9.86 7.34
N ARG A 267 -5.06 -10.48 7.90
CA ARG A 267 -5.18 -11.66 8.74
C ARG A 267 -4.78 -11.28 10.16
N PHE A 268 -5.70 -11.41 11.11
CA PHE A 268 -5.44 -11.04 12.50
C PHE A 268 -4.75 -12.17 13.29
N GLY A 269 -4.96 -13.41 12.89
CA GLY A 269 -4.34 -14.61 13.46
C GLY A 269 -5.27 -15.81 13.39
N GLY A 270 -4.73 -17.01 13.47
CA GLY A 270 -5.53 -18.22 13.37
C GLY A 270 -6.40 -18.24 12.10
N GLU A 271 -7.71 -18.26 12.30
CA GLU A 271 -8.76 -18.33 11.26
C GLU A 271 -9.50 -16.99 11.05
N GLU A 272 -9.02 -15.89 11.68
CA GLU A 272 -9.66 -14.59 11.66
C GLU A 272 -9.05 -13.67 10.59
N PHE A 273 -9.93 -13.10 9.78
CA PHE A 273 -9.60 -12.12 8.75
C PHE A 273 -10.37 -10.83 8.99
N VAL A 274 -9.83 -9.72 8.49
CA VAL A 274 -10.46 -8.41 8.60
C VAL A 274 -10.41 -7.71 7.25
N VAL A 275 -11.48 -7.00 6.92
CA VAL A 275 -11.57 -6.14 5.74
C VAL A 275 -11.91 -4.73 6.17
N LEU A 276 -11.08 -3.77 5.78
CA LEU A 276 -11.38 -2.36 5.87
C LEU A 276 -11.68 -1.84 4.47
N MET A 277 -12.93 -1.46 4.21
CA MET A 277 -13.41 -1.08 2.89
C MET A 277 -14.14 0.25 2.91
N ARG A 278 -14.16 0.93 1.77
CA ARG A 278 -14.92 2.17 1.58
C ARG A 278 -16.13 1.90 0.68
N CYS A 279 -17.33 2.11 1.21
CA CYS A 279 -18.58 1.91 0.49
C CYS A 279 -19.46 3.15 0.55
N THR A 280 -20.30 3.34 -0.46
CA THR A 280 -21.21 4.49 -0.52
C THR A 280 -22.30 4.41 0.54
N ASN A 281 -22.71 3.19 0.89
CA ASN A 281 -23.76 2.92 1.88
C ASN A 281 -23.63 1.50 2.44
N ALA A 282 -24.45 1.17 3.44
CA ALA A 282 -24.49 -0.15 4.08
C ALA A 282 -24.80 -1.30 3.11
N ASN A 283 -25.70 -1.07 2.14
CA ASN A 283 -26.09 -2.11 1.17
C ASN A 283 -24.94 -2.50 0.26
N ASP A 284 -24.08 -1.53 -0.12
CA ASP A 284 -22.88 -1.80 -0.93
C ASP A 284 -21.88 -2.65 -0.13
N ALA A 285 -21.70 -2.34 1.16
CA ALA A 285 -20.85 -3.11 2.06
C ALA A 285 -21.38 -4.55 2.22
N GLN A 286 -22.65 -4.69 2.53
CA GLN A 286 -23.33 -5.99 2.66
C GLN A 286 -23.21 -6.81 1.38
N SER A 287 -23.47 -6.20 0.21
CA SER A 287 -23.37 -6.87 -1.09
C SER A 287 -21.96 -7.38 -1.40
N ALA A 288 -20.94 -6.62 -1.04
CA ALA A 288 -19.54 -7.03 -1.23
C ALA A 288 -19.20 -8.23 -0.33
N LEU A 289 -19.61 -8.19 0.94
CA LEU A 289 -19.38 -9.24 1.92
C LEU A 289 -20.16 -10.52 1.59
N GLU A 290 -21.42 -10.38 1.17
CA GLU A 290 -22.26 -11.52 0.78
C GLU A 290 -21.74 -12.20 -0.49
N ARG A 291 -21.26 -11.42 -1.47
CA ARG A 291 -20.59 -11.97 -2.66
C ARG A 291 -19.34 -12.78 -2.27
N PHE A 292 -18.56 -12.30 -1.30
CA PHE A 292 -17.40 -13.04 -0.81
C PHE A 292 -17.82 -14.30 -0.07
N ARG A 293 -18.79 -14.22 0.86
CA ARG A 293 -19.33 -15.38 1.57
C ARG A 293 -19.78 -16.48 0.62
N LEU A 294 -20.59 -16.12 -0.40
CA LEU A 294 -21.07 -17.05 -1.42
C LEU A 294 -19.92 -17.65 -2.23
N ARG A 295 -18.89 -16.87 -2.54
CA ARG A 295 -17.70 -17.38 -3.24
C ARG A 295 -16.96 -18.42 -2.43
N VAL A 296 -16.83 -18.23 -1.11
CA VAL A 296 -16.21 -19.21 -0.20
C VAL A 296 -17.07 -20.47 -0.14
N GLU A 297 -18.38 -20.34 0.08
CA GLU A 297 -19.33 -21.46 0.16
C GLU A 297 -19.33 -22.32 -1.12
N GLN A 298 -19.19 -21.69 -2.30
CA GLN A 298 -19.20 -22.38 -3.60
C GLN A 298 -17.82 -22.90 -4.02
N HIS A 299 -16.76 -22.52 -3.30
CA HIS A 299 -15.42 -22.97 -3.62
C HIS A 299 -15.19 -24.40 -3.12
N ASP A 300 -14.65 -25.25 -4.01
CA ASP A 300 -14.23 -26.60 -3.63
C ASP A 300 -12.78 -26.58 -3.15
N PHE A 301 -12.60 -26.69 -1.82
CA PHE A 301 -11.29 -26.68 -1.21
C PHE A 301 -10.67 -28.08 -1.34
N PRO A 302 -9.49 -28.22 -1.95
CA PRO A 302 -8.85 -29.53 -2.12
C PRO A 302 -8.79 -30.32 -0.81
N GLN A 303 -9.15 -31.61 -0.83
CA GLN A 303 -9.18 -32.55 0.29
C GLN A 303 -10.24 -32.27 1.36
N VAL A 304 -10.64 -30.99 1.59
CA VAL A 304 -11.57 -30.61 2.66
C VAL A 304 -13.02 -30.52 2.16
N GLY A 305 -13.20 -30.20 0.86
CA GLY A 305 -14.51 -29.97 0.26
C GLY A 305 -15.03 -28.55 0.54
N HIS A 306 -16.27 -28.43 1.03
CA HIS A 306 -16.90 -27.15 1.25
C HIS A 306 -16.62 -26.58 2.64
N ILE A 307 -16.25 -25.32 2.69
CA ILE A 307 -16.03 -24.52 3.89
C ILE A 307 -16.96 -23.31 3.82
N THR A 308 -17.44 -22.85 4.96
CA THR A 308 -18.23 -21.63 5.07
C THR A 308 -17.53 -20.60 5.95
N ILE A 309 -18.00 -19.38 5.92
CA ILE A 309 -17.45 -18.27 6.67
C ILE A 309 -18.57 -17.43 7.28
N SER A 310 -18.40 -17.05 8.55
CA SER A 310 -19.30 -16.12 9.23
C SER A 310 -18.69 -14.73 9.22
N ILE A 311 -19.47 -13.70 8.90
CA ILE A 311 -19.02 -12.33 8.71
C ILE A 311 -19.88 -11.39 9.53
N GLY A 312 -19.23 -10.54 10.33
CA GLY A 312 -19.86 -9.40 11.00
C GLY A 312 -19.27 -8.09 10.51
N TYR A 313 -20.08 -7.05 10.35
CA TYR A 313 -19.57 -5.76 9.91
C TYR A 313 -20.25 -4.59 10.60
N ALA A 314 -19.51 -3.47 10.69
CA ALA A 314 -19.96 -2.22 11.29
C ALA A 314 -19.42 -1.02 10.51
N PRO A 315 -20.14 0.13 10.51
CA PRO A 315 -19.57 1.38 10.02
C PRO A 315 -18.48 1.87 10.98
N LEU A 316 -17.46 2.56 10.46
CA LEU A 316 -16.52 3.31 11.27
C LEU A 316 -17.11 4.66 11.63
N MET A 317 -16.97 5.06 12.88
CA MET A 317 -17.36 6.37 13.41
C MET A 317 -16.12 7.28 13.50
N ALA A 318 -16.32 8.59 13.44
CA ALA A 318 -15.21 9.56 13.47
C ALA A 318 -14.35 9.46 14.75
N ASP A 319 -14.98 9.09 15.87
CA ASP A 319 -14.34 9.00 17.19
C ASP A 319 -13.93 7.57 17.59
N ASP A 320 -14.00 6.63 16.64
CA ASP A 320 -13.68 5.24 16.92
C ASP A 320 -12.19 5.03 17.18
N THR A 321 -11.90 4.25 18.22
CA THR A 321 -10.62 3.57 18.35
C THR A 321 -10.60 2.30 17.50
N PRO A 322 -9.41 1.80 17.08
CA PRO A 322 -9.29 0.52 16.39
C PRO A 322 -10.01 -0.63 17.11
N GLY A 323 -9.93 -0.66 18.45
CA GLY A 323 -10.59 -1.65 19.28
C GLY A 323 -12.12 -1.54 19.24
N ALA A 324 -12.67 -0.33 19.38
CA ALA A 324 -14.12 -0.12 19.39
C ALA A 324 -14.77 -0.52 18.05
N GLY A 325 -14.15 -0.13 16.93
CA GLY A 325 -14.62 -0.55 15.60
C GLY A 325 -14.59 -2.07 15.43
N PHE A 326 -13.49 -2.69 15.84
CA PHE A 326 -13.32 -4.14 15.78
C PHE A 326 -14.37 -4.87 16.64
N ASP A 327 -14.56 -4.45 17.89
CA ASP A 327 -15.49 -5.09 18.84
C ASP A 327 -16.94 -5.08 18.35
N ARG A 328 -17.36 -4.02 17.65
CA ARG A 328 -18.70 -3.98 17.04
C ARG A 328 -18.87 -5.03 15.94
N ALA A 329 -17.90 -5.13 15.05
CA ALA A 329 -17.92 -6.11 13.97
C ALA A 329 -17.82 -7.55 14.52
N ASP A 330 -16.97 -7.78 15.54
CA ASP A 330 -16.79 -9.08 16.19
C ASP A 330 -18.06 -9.57 16.89
N LYS A 331 -18.78 -8.68 17.60
CA LYS A 331 -20.11 -9.02 18.17
C LYS A 331 -21.09 -9.52 17.11
N ALA A 332 -21.06 -8.93 15.91
CA ALA A 332 -21.91 -9.38 14.81
C ALA A 332 -21.45 -10.74 14.25
N VAL A 333 -20.12 -11.03 14.20
CA VAL A 333 -19.61 -12.40 13.89
C VAL A 333 -20.09 -13.40 14.93
N TYR A 334 -19.93 -13.07 16.20
CA TYR A 334 -20.37 -13.97 17.28
C TYR A 334 -21.85 -14.29 17.17
N PHE A 335 -22.70 -13.29 16.88
CA PHE A 335 -24.11 -13.50 16.59
C PHE A 335 -24.32 -14.44 15.40
N ALA A 336 -23.61 -14.20 14.29
CA ALA A 336 -23.68 -15.06 13.10
C ALA A 336 -23.33 -16.52 13.42
N LYS A 337 -22.25 -16.77 14.19
CA LYS A 337 -21.83 -18.10 14.63
C LYS A 337 -22.87 -18.78 15.54
N GLY A 338 -23.56 -18.02 16.39
CA GLY A 338 -24.61 -18.54 17.26
C GLY A 338 -25.92 -18.86 16.53
N ASN A 339 -26.18 -18.20 15.38
CA ASN A 339 -27.45 -18.27 14.66
C ASN A 339 -27.34 -19.01 13.31
N GLY A 340 -26.57 -20.09 13.26
CA GLY A 340 -26.52 -21.00 12.11
C GLY A 340 -25.27 -20.87 11.24
N ARG A 341 -24.35 -19.93 11.49
CA ARG A 341 -23.13 -19.71 10.71
C ARG A 341 -23.41 -19.32 9.26
N ASN A 342 -22.36 -19.28 8.42
CA ASN A 342 -22.45 -19.06 6.97
C ASN A 342 -23.37 -17.88 6.61
N GLN A 343 -23.14 -16.73 7.20
CA GLN A 343 -23.99 -15.55 7.03
C GLN A 343 -23.22 -14.25 7.27
N VAL A 344 -23.73 -13.18 6.69
CA VAL A 344 -23.26 -11.80 6.90
C VAL A 344 -24.25 -11.09 7.84
N ARG A 345 -23.73 -10.44 8.90
CA ARG A 345 -24.53 -9.71 9.88
C ARG A 345 -24.01 -8.30 10.09
N SER A 346 -24.93 -7.34 10.06
CA SER A 346 -24.66 -5.93 10.36
C SER A 346 -24.84 -5.68 11.85
N TYR A 347 -23.81 -5.13 12.51
CA TYR A 347 -23.94 -4.72 13.92
C TYR A 347 -25.07 -3.71 14.11
N THR A 348 -25.18 -2.70 13.22
CA THR A 348 -26.22 -1.66 13.31
C THR A 348 -27.64 -2.24 13.18
N GLU A 349 -27.83 -3.21 12.29
CA GLU A 349 -29.14 -3.88 12.14
C GLU A 349 -29.48 -4.73 13.35
N LEU A 350 -28.50 -5.45 13.93
CA LEU A 350 -28.69 -6.26 15.12
C LEU A 350 -29.04 -5.42 16.35
N VAL A 351 -28.46 -4.23 16.49
CA VAL A 351 -28.84 -3.28 17.53
C VAL A 351 -30.27 -2.73 17.30
N ALA A 352 -30.57 -2.37 16.06
CA ALA A 352 -31.90 -1.84 15.69
C ALA A 352 -33.04 -2.87 15.89
N SER A 353 -32.76 -4.17 15.69
CA SER A 353 -33.73 -5.26 15.95
C SER A 353 -33.81 -5.66 17.41
N GLY A 354 -32.89 -5.20 18.27
CA GLY A 354 -32.83 -5.58 19.68
C GLY A 354 -32.12 -6.92 19.93
N ASP A 355 -31.51 -7.51 18.91
CA ASP A 355 -30.74 -8.76 19.01
C ASP A 355 -29.38 -8.56 19.70
N LEU A 356 -28.86 -7.33 19.65
CA LEU A 356 -27.68 -6.88 20.40
C LEU A 356 -28.00 -5.61 21.19
N VAL A 357 -27.42 -5.49 22.38
CA VAL A 357 -27.48 -4.27 23.19
C VAL A 357 -26.28 -3.39 22.85
N GLU A 358 -26.53 -2.14 22.55
CA GLU A 358 -25.50 -1.15 22.37
C GLU A 358 -24.78 -0.89 23.70
N VAL A 359 -23.49 -1.17 23.78
CA VAL A 359 -22.67 -0.79 24.94
C VAL A 359 -22.21 0.64 24.69
N VAL A 360 -22.85 1.60 25.35
CA VAL A 360 -22.33 2.97 25.45
C VAL A 360 -21.12 2.88 26.37
N ASP A 361 -19.93 3.17 25.83
CA ASP A 361 -18.69 3.20 26.61
C ASP A 361 -18.69 4.49 27.43
N ASP A 362 -19.14 4.43 28.69
CA ASP A 362 -19.19 5.53 29.67
C ASP A 362 -17.78 5.94 30.17
N SER A 363 -16.72 5.65 29.43
CA SER A 363 -15.34 5.95 29.85
C SER A 363 -14.93 7.42 29.73
N HIS A 364 -15.85 8.36 29.42
CA HIS A 364 -15.60 9.80 29.38
C HIS A 364 -16.05 10.59 30.64
N GLU A 365 -16.59 9.91 31.67
CA GLU A 365 -16.88 10.57 32.96
C GLU A 365 -16.04 9.97 34.11
N ALA A 366 -14.74 10.20 34.12
CA ALA A 366 -13.98 10.13 35.36
C ALA A 366 -12.72 11.01 35.27
N ASP A 367 -12.71 11.97 36.18
CA ASP A 367 -11.61 12.79 36.65
C ASP A 367 -11.48 14.23 36.11
N PHE A 368 -12.42 15.06 36.51
CA PHE A 368 -12.12 16.40 37.01
C PHE A 368 -12.89 16.64 38.32
N SER A 369 -12.28 16.20 39.42
CA SER A 369 -12.61 16.68 40.78
C SER A 369 -11.29 16.96 41.50
#